data_6a4ed7566a082d3164f0a65b0f083544
#
_entry.id   6a4ed7566a082d3164f0a65b0f083544
#
_cell.length_a   1.000
_cell.length_b   1.000
_cell.length_c   1.000
_cell.angle_alpha   90.00
_cell.angle_beta   90.00
_cell.angle_gamma   90.00
#
_symmetry.space_group_name_H-M   'P 1'
#
loop_
_entity.id
_entity.type
_entity.pdbx_description
1 polymer ?
#
loop_
_entity_poly.entity_id
_entity_poly.type
_entity_poly.pdbx_seq_one_letter_code
_entity_poly.pdbx_strand_id
1 'polypeptide(L)'
;VGEDVRHDAAGAGLPAEEAAAYAEAVVTFLALALDRCADFNNGLCTWSPTNQKVMHLFGRQAIPMVWDFAEANIMGESVGAWATCSGYVADCITVIATPSGRQNDARQIDAASPWDRLDGVLVSTDPPYYDNVGYADLSDFFYVWLRRTVGDLYPDLFRTILVPKDPE
;
A
#
# COMPACT_ATOMS: atom_id res chain seq x y z
N VAL A 1 1.53 -11.93 13.73
CA VAL A 1 0.21 -11.41 13.29
C VAL A 1 -0.46 -12.39 12.33
N GLY A 2 0.14 -12.75 11.19
CA GLY A 2 -0.50 -13.63 10.21
C GLY A 2 -0.85 -15.01 10.78
N GLU A 3 0.03 -15.62 11.56
CA GLU A 3 -0.22 -16.89 12.24
C GLU A 3 -1.34 -16.78 13.27
N ASP A 4 -1.40 -15.70 14.03
CA ASP A 4 -2.44 -15.47 15.02
C ASP A 4 -3.81 -15.31 14.34
N VAL A 5 -3.88 -14.49 13.28
CA VAL A 5 -5.11 -14.29 12.49
C VAL A 5 -5.59 -15.61 11.89
N ARG A 6 -4.68 -16.42 11.33
CA ARG A 6 -5.03 -17.74 10.79
C ARG A 6 -5.56 -18.68 11.87
N HIS A 7 -4.92 -18.68 13.04
CA HIS A 7 -5.35 -19.51 14.17
C HIS A 7 -6.75 -19.10 14.66
N ASP A 8 -6.98 -17.81 14.84
CA ASP A 8 -8.25 -17.27 15.29
C ASP A 8 -9.37 -17.53 14.27
N ALA A 9 -9.10 -17.34 12.98
CA ALA A 9 -10.05 -17.63 11.91
C ALA A 9 -10.45 -19.12 11.86
N ALA A 10 -9.47 -20.02 12.00
CA ALA A 10 -9.73 -21.45 12.09
C ALA A 10 -10.53 -21.81 13.37
N GLY A 11 -10.20 -21.16 14.50
CA GLY A 11 -10.93 -21.30 15.77
C GLY A 11 -12.38 -20.78 15.68
N ALA A 12 -12.64 -19.80 14.82
CA ALA A 12 -13.99 -19.29 14.50
C ALA A 12 -14.77 -20.18 13.51
N GLY A 13 -14.16 -21.27 13.01
CA GLY A 13 -14.82 -22.27 12.18
C GLY A 13 -14.55 -22.16 10.68
N LEU A 14 -13.61 -21.31 10.22
CA LEU A 14 -13.22 -21.30 8.82
C LEU A 14 -12.40 -22.55 8.49
N PRO A 15 -12.62 -23.17 7.31
CA PRO A 15 -11.73 -24.20 6.79
C PRO A 15 -10.27 -23.74 6.72
N ALA A 16 -9.31 -24.62 6.87
CA ALA A 16 -7.90 -24.27 7.00
C ALA A 16 -7.36 -23.45 5.80
N GLU A 17 -7.82 -23.75 4.59
CA GLU A 17 -7.45 -23.03 3.37
C GLU A 17 -8.04 -21.60 3.37
N GLU A 18 -9.31 -21.45 3.74
CA GLU A 18 -9.97 -20.15 3.84
C GLU A 18 -9.39 -19.30 4.98
N ALA A 19 -9.03 -19.91 6.11
CA ALA A 19 -8.37 -19.24 7.21
C ALA A 19 -6.97 -18.71 6.81
N ALA A 20 -6.23 -19.47 5.99
CA ALA A 20 -4.96 -19.03 5.44
C ALA A 20 -5.14 -17.83 4.49
N ALA A 21 -6.03 -17.94 3.51
CA ALA A 21 -6.31 -16.85 2.57
C ALA A 21 -6.82 -15.59 3.28
N TYR A 22 -7.67 -15.74 4.30
CA TYR A 22 -8.12 -14.63 5.13
C TYR A 22 -6.96 -13.95 5.86
N ALA A 23 -6.04 -14.73 6.45
CA ALA A 23 -4.88 -14.19 7.14
C ALA A 23 -3.94 -13.43 6.20
N GLU A 24 -3.70 -13.95 4.99
CA GLU A 24 -2.91 -13.26 3.96
C GLU A 24 -3.54 -11.93 3.55
N ALA A 25 -4.85 -11.90 3.35
CA ALA A 25 -5.57 -10.66 3.03
C ALA A 25 -5.45 -9.64 4.16
N VAL A 26 -5.67 -10.05 5.42
CA VAL A 26 -5.54 -9.15 6.59
C VAL A 26 -4.14 -8.59 6.70
N VAL A 27 -3.10 -9.43 6.57
CA VAL A 27 -1.69 -8.98 6.63
C VAL A 27 -1.39 -7.99 5.52
N THR A 28 -1.89 -8.21 4.31
CA THR A 28 -1.71 -7.32 3.17
C THR A 28 -2.34 -5.95 3.43
N PHE A 29 -3.57 -5.90 3.92
CA PHE A 29 -4.23 -4.63 4.24
C PHE A 29 -3.55 -3.90 5.41
N LEU A 30 -3.06 -4.62 6.41
CA LEU A 30 -2.28 -4.02 7.49
C LEU A 30 -0.94 -3.45 7.01
N ALA A 31 -0.30 -4.10 6.02
CA ALA A 31 0.91 -3.57 5.39
C ALA A 31 0.65 -2.24 4.65
N LEU A 32 -0.47 -2.14 3.93
CA LEU A 32 -0.89 -0.87 3.30
C LEU A 32 -1.21 0.22 4.33
N ALA A 33 -1.80 -0.15 5.47
CA ALA A 33 -2.00 0.79 6.58
C ALA A 33 -0.67 1.26 7.19
N LEU A 34 0.32 0.37 7.27
CA LEU A 34 1.68 0.71 7.73
C LEU A 34 2.35 1.69 6.77
N ASP A 35 2.24 1.51 5.46
CA ASP A 35 2.78 2.45 4.46
C ASP A 35 2.16 3.84 4.63
N ARG A 36 0.85 3.90 4.85
CA ARG A 36 0.19 5.16 5.17
C ARG A 36 0.71 5.79 6.47
N CYS A 37 0.96 4.99 7.50
CA CYS A 37 1.58 5.48 8.73
C CYS A 37 3.00 5.98 8.48
N ALA A 38 3.79 5.30 7.65
CA ALA A 38 5.15 5.69 7.33
C ALA A 38 5.23 7.05 6.64
N ASP A 39 4.24 7.40 5.81
CA ASP A 39 4.12 8.72 5.16
C ASP A 39 3.96 9.88 6.16
N PHE A 40 3.45 9.62 7.37
CA PHE A 40 3.25 10.62 8.43
C PHE A 40 4.25 10.54 9.59
N ASN A 41 4.95 9.41 9.74
CA ASN A 41 5.80 9.13 10.90
C ASN A 41 7.26 8.94 10.49
N ASN A 42 7.84 9.98 9.90
CA ASN A 42 9.24 9.99 9.48
C ASN A 42 9.90 11.35 9.75
N GLY A 43 11.21 11.40 9.72
CA GLY A 43 12.00 12.61 10.00
C GLY A 43 11.95 13.70 8.93
N LEU A 44 11.07 13.59 7.95
CA LEU A 44 10.86 14.58 6.87
C LEU A 44 9.46 15.20 6.90
N CYS A 45 8.64 14.83 7.87
CA CYS A 45 7.30 15.37 8.07
C CYS A 45 7.38 16.72 8.78
N THR A 46 6.73 17.73 8.23
CA THR A 46 6.70 19.08 8.80
C THR A 46 5.42 19.33 9.59
N TRP A 47 5.47 20.31 10.49
CA TRP A 47 4.28 20.79 11.19
C TRP A 47 3.58 21.89 10.37
N SER A 48 2.28 21.80 10.22
CA SER A 48 1.44 22.86 9.67
C SER A 48 0.81 23.68 10.81
N PRO A 49 1.29 24.91 11.08
CA PRO A 49 0.71 25.74 12.13
C PRO A 49 -0.74 26.13 11.85
N THR A 50 -1.09 26.33 10.60
CA THR A 50 -2.44 26.70 10.17
C THR A 50 -3.44 25.57 10.39
N ASN A 51 -3.04 24.34 10.07
CA ASN A 51 -3.90 23.16 10.20
C ASN A 51 -3.73 22.43 11.54
N GLN A 52 -2.76 22.87 12.36
CA GLN A 52 -2.40 22.26 13.64
C GLN A 52 -2.21 20.74 13.57
N LYS A 53 -1.50 20.28 12.53
CA LYS A 53 -1.26 18.86 12.29
C LYS A 53 0.09 18.60 11.64
N VAL A 54 0.57 17.37 11.77
CA VAL A 54 1.70 16.85 10.99
C VAL A 54 1.29 16.71 9.53
N MET A 55 2.16 17.16 8.62
CA MET A 55 2.00 16.99 7.19
C MET A 55 2.67 15.68 6.75
N HIS A 56 2.11 15.05 5.73
CA HIS A 56 2.70 13.85 5.15
C HIS A 56 3.99 14.18 4.36
N LEU A 57 4.84 13.19 4.17
CA LEU A 57 6.12 13.30 3.47
C LEU A 57 5.94 13.80 2.02
N PHE A 58 5.06 13.14 1.28
CA PHE A 58 4.83 13.42 -0.14
C PHE A 58 3.81 14.55 -0.35
N GLY A 59 4.05 15.72 0.22
CA GLY A 59 3.28 16.94 -0.10
C GLY A 59 3.47 17.43 -1.54
N ARG A 60 4.47 16.89 -2.24
CA ARG A 60 4.79 17.08 -3.67
C ARG A 60 5.48 15.83 -4.19
N GLN A 61 5.71 15.76 -5.49
CA GLN A 61 6.35 14.63 -6.19
C GLN A 61 7.88 14.59 -5.98
N ALA A 62 8.31 14.76 -4.75
CA ALA A 62 9.72 14.70 -4.36
C ALA A 62 9.83 14.48 -2.85
N ILE A 63 10.91 13.83 -2.41
CA ILE A 63 11.28 13.78 -0.99
C ILE A 63 11.86 15.17 -0.62
N PRO A 64 11.23 15.92 0.30
CA PRO A 64 11.68 17.26 0.67
C PRO A 64 12.93 17.20 1.53
N MET A 65 13.80 18.20 1.41
CA MET A 65 14.77 18.50 2.46
C MET A 65 14.09 19.41 3.49
N VAL A 66 14.12 19.04 4.76
CA VAL A 66 13.57 19.81 5.86
C VAL A 66 14.64 20.06 6.91
N TRP A 67 14.58 21.24 7.57
CA TRP A 67 15.50 21.60 8.65
C TRP A 67 15.01 21.16 10.01
N ASP A 68 13.72 20.94 10.12
CA ASP A 68 13.05 20.55 11.36
C ASP A 68 11.86 19.66 10.99
N PHE A 69 11.51 18.74 11.86
CA PHE A 69 10.43 17.80 11.62
C PHE A 69 9.52 17.69 12.84
N ALA A 70 8.30 17.27 12.59
CA ALA A 70 7.32 16.99 13.63
C ALA A 70 7.24 15.49 13.90
N GLU A 71 7.27 15.11 15.18
CA GLU A 71 7.01 13.74 15.60
C GLU A 71 5.51 13.56 15.86
N ALA A 72 4.88 12.65 15.11
CA ALA A 72 3.51 12.27 15.34
C ALA A 72 3.41 11.20 16.43
N ASN A 73 2.34 11.25 17.22
CA ASN A 73 2.02 10.16 18.13
C ASN A 73 1.24 9.08 17.40
N ILE A 74 1.93 7.98 17.03
CA ILE A 74 1.33 6.86 16.31
C ILE A 74 0.20 6.16 17.11
N MET A 75 0.21 6.26 18.43
CA MET A 75 -0.82 5.70 19.32
C MET A 75 -1.93 6.69 19.65
N GLY A 76 -1.88 7.89 19.08
CA GLY A 76 -2.89 8.94 19.28
C GLY A 76 -4.09 8.80 18.34
N GLU A 77 -4.77 9.94 18.12
CA GLU A 77 -5.97 10.03 17.26
C GLU A 77 -5.74 10.99 16.08
N SER A 78 -4.50 11.42 15.84
CA SER A 78 -4.17 12.35 14.77
C SER A 78 -4.10 11.65 13.40
N VAL A 79 -3.92 12.45 12.35
CA VAL A 79 -3.89 11.97 10.93
C VAL A 79 -2.84 10.89 10.65
N GLY A 80 -1.73 10.83 11.39
CA GLY A 80 -0.69 9.81 11.23
C GLY A 80 -0.80 8.65 12.25
N ALA A 81 -1.84 8.63 13.10
CA ALA A 81 -2.02 7.58 14.08
C ALA A 81 -2.41 6.24 13.44
N TRP A 82 -1.98 5.15 14.04
CA TRP A 82 -2.26 3.80 13.55
C TRP A 82 -3.76 3.54 13.37
N ALA A 83 -4.58 3.87 14.37
CA ALA A 83 -6.03 3.68 14.32
C ALA A 83 -6.66 4.45 13.15
N THR A 84 -6.20 5.67 12.89
CA THR A 84 -6.68 6.48 11.77
C THR A 84 -6.24 5.89 10.43
N CYS A 85 -4.98 5.48 10.29
CA CYS A 85 -4.47 4.91 9.05
C CYS A 85 -5.12 3.56 8.71
N SER A 86 -5.28 2.68 9.69
CA SER A 86 -5.96 1.40 9.50
C SER A 86 -7.46 1.56 9.24
N GLY A 87 -8.11 2.55 9.87
CA GLY A 87 -9.50 2.90 9.61
C GLY A 87 -9.75 3.29 8.15
N TYR A 88 -8.90 4.12 7.56
CA TYR A 88 -9.00 4.47 6.13
C TYR A 88 -8.90 3.25 5.21
N VAL A 89 -8.02 2.29 5.53
CA VAL A 89 -7.92 1.06 4.73
C VAL A 89 -9.19 0.22 4.88
N ALA A 90 -9.72 0.09 6.10
CA ALA A 90 -10.98 -0.62 6.35
C ALA A 90 -12.16 0.03 5.60
N ASP A 91 -12.25 1.36 5.60
CA ASP A 91 -13.29 2.08 4.85
C ASP A 91 -13.18 1.83 3.34
N CYS A 92 -11.95 1.82 2.79
CA CYS A 92 -11.73 1.48 1.38
C CYS A 92 -12.23 0.06 1.06
N ILE A 93 -11.97 -0.92 1.92
CA ILE A 93 -12.43 -2.30 1.72
C ILE A 93 -13.96 -2.35 1.62
N THR A 94 -14.68 -1.61 2.46
CA THR A 94 -16.16 -1.59 2.44
C THR A 94 -16.72 -1.02 1.14
N VAL A 95 -16.00 -0.08 0.51
CA VAL A 95 -16.39 0.53 -0.77
C VAL A 95 -16.04 -0.37 -1.96
N ILE A 96 -14.88 -1.04 -1.90
CA ILE A 96 -14.38 -1.89 -3.00
C ILE A 96 -15.07 -3.26 -3.00
N ALA A 97 -15.47 -3.77 -1.83
CA ALA A 97 -16.13 -5.05 -1.69
C ALA A 97 -17.51 -5.04 -2.38
N THR A 98 -17.52 -5.25 -3.69
CA THR A 98 -18.75 -5.41 -4.45
C THR A 98 -19.22 -6.86 -4.40
N PRO A 99 -20.50 -7.13 -4.11
CA PRO A 99 -21.07 -8.48 -4.06
C PRO A 99 -21.17 -9.16 -5.43
N SER A 100 -20.45 -8.67 -6.45
CA SER A 100 -20.65 -9.09 -7.84
C SER A 100 -20.28 -10.54 -8.15
N GLY A 101 -19.64 -11.25 -7.23
CA GLY A 101 -19.17 -12.63 -7.45
C GLY A 101 -18.19 -12.79 -8.62
N ARG A 102 -17.76 -11.68 -9.24
CA ARG A 102 -16.78 -11.70 -10.32
C ARG A 102 -15.39 -11.69 -9.71
N GLN A 103 -14.59 -12.65 -10.12
CA GLN A 103 -13.17 -12.69 -9.78
C GLN A 103 -12.47 -11.57 -10.56
N ASN A 104 -11.83 -10.65 -9.83
CA ASN A 104 -10.94 -9.65 -10.40
C ASN A 104 -9.54 -10.27 -10.53
N ASP A 105 -8.83 -9.89 -11.59
CA ASP A 105 -7.45 -10.33 -11.85
C ASP A 105 -6.57 -9.08 -11.95
N ALA A 106 -5.56 -8.99 -11.10
CA ALA A 106 -4.57 -7.93 -11.10
C ALA A 106 -3.20 -8.52 -11.46
N ARG A 107 -2.56 -7.98 -12.49
CA ARG A 107 -1.26 -8.46 -12.97
C ARG A 107 -0.29 -7.32 -13.16
N GLN A 108 0.96 -7.56 -12.83
CA GLN A 108 2.06 -6.70 -13.23
C GLN A 108 2.55 -7.16 -14.60
N ILE A 109 2.25 -6.39 -15.63
CA ILE A 109 2.62 -6.67 -17.02
C ILE A 109 3.03 -5.38 -17.73
N ASP A 110 3.85 -5.52 -18.75
CA ASP A 110 4.13 -4.43 -19.68
C ASP A 110 2.86 -4.13 -20.52
N ALA A 111 2.36 -2.91 -20.42
CA ALA A 111 1.15 -2.49 -21.13
C ALA A 111 1.32 -2.43 -22.66
N ALA A 112 2.56 -2.38 -23.15
CA ALA A 112 2.88 -2.43 -24.58
C ALA A 112 3.00 -3.85 -25.14
N SER A 113 3.00 -4.86 -24.26
CA SER A 113 3.04 -6.26 -24.68
C SER A 113 1.70 -6.73 -25.26
N PRO A 114 1.70 -7.67 -26.23
CA PRO A 114 0.46 -8.24 -26.75
C PRO A 114 -0.38 -8.89 -25.64
N TRP A 115 -1.66 -8.54 -25.60
CA TRP A 115 -2.62 -9.12 -24.67
C TRP A 115 -3.40 -10.23 -25.33
N ASP A 116 -3.41 -11.41 -24.74
CA ASP A 116 -4.02 -12.61 -25.33
C ASP A 116 -5.57 -12.57 -25.41
N ARG A 117 -6.22 -11.56 -24.83
CA ARG A 117 -7.69 -11.49 -24.71
C ARG A 117 -8.22 -10.06 -24.77
N LEU A 118 -8.16 -9.44 -25.94
CA LEU A 118 -8.75 -8.10 -26.13
C LEU A 118 -10.17 -8.13 -26.75
N ASP A 119 -10.73 -9.30 -27.05
CA ASP A 119 -12.05 -9.39 -27.63
C ASP A 119 -13.15 -9.04 -26.62
N GLY A 120 -13.89 -7.98 -26.87
CA GLY A 120 -15.05 -7.59 -26.07
C GLY A 120 -14.72 -6.91 -24.74
N VAL A 121 -13.53 -6.35 -24.58
CA VAL A 121 -13.12 -5.59 -23.38
C VAL A 121 -13.15 -4.09 -23.63
N LEU A 122 -13.50 -3.33 -22.58
CA LEU A 122 -13.31 -1.89 -22.53
C LEU A 122 -11.93 -1.61 -21.95
N VAL A 123 -11.08 -0.90 -22.68
CA VAL A 123 -9.74 -0.48 -22.21
C VAL A 123 -9.86 0.92 -21.61
N SER A 124 -9.40 1.09 -20.37
CA SER A 124 -9.25 2.37 -19.70
C SER A 124 -7.83 2.49 -19.18
N THR A 125 -7.13 3.56 -19.54
CA THR A 125 -5.71 3.75 -19.20
C THR A 125 -5.49 5.07 -18.49
N ASP A 126 -4.55 5.06 -17.56
CA ASP A 126 -4.02 6.24 -16.89
C ASP A 126 -2.48 6.17 -17.00
N PRO A 127 -1.91 6.60 -18.14
CA PRO A 127 -0.47 6.50 -18.37
C PRO A 127 0.29 7.50 -17.49
N PRO A 128 1.54 7.18 -17.09
CA PRO A 128 2.38 8.12 -16.36
C PRO A 128 2.65 9.36 -17.21
N TYR A 129 2.83 10.50 -16.54
CA TYR A 129 3.28 11.72 -17.20
C TYR A 129 4.74 11.52 -17.64
N TYR A 130 4.95 11.47 -18.95
CA TYR A 130 6.27 11.28 -19.56
C TYR A 130 7.34 12.12 -18.84
N ASP A 131 8.34 11.46 -18.25
CA ASP A 131 9.54 12.02 -17.61
C ASP A 131 9.36 13.17 -16.59
N ASN A 132 8.12 13.48 -16.19
CA ASN A 132 7.85 14.56 -15.22
C ASN A 132 7.89 14.08 -13.76
N VAL A 133 7.74 12.80 -13.51
CA VAL A 133 7.68 12.21 -12.17
C VAL A 133 8.44 10.90 -12.15
N GLY A 134 9.49 10.83 -11.33
CA GLY A 134 10.23 9.60 -11.05
C GLY A 134 9.42 8.65 -10.18
N TYR A 135 8.38 8.01 -10.73
CA TYR A 135 7.49 7.13 -9.96
C TYR A 135 8.21 6.01 -9.25
N ALA A 136 9.18 5.38 -9.93
CA ALA A 136 9.95 4.28 -9.35
C ALA A 136 10.80 4.75 -8.16
N ASP A 137 11.41 5.92 -8.23
CA ASP A 137 12.20 6.50 -7.15
C ASP A 137 11.36 6.88 -5.94
N LEU A 138 10.17 7.46 -6.17
CA LEU A 138 9.24 7.79 -5.09
C LEU A 138 8.65 6.54 -4.44
N SER A 139 8.41 5.51 -5.23
CA SER A 139 7.88 4.23 -4.78
C SER A 139 8.86 3.46 -3.91
N ASP A 140 10.17 3.67 -4.03
CA ASP A 140 11.20 3.02 -3.21
C ASP A 140 10.95 3.20 -1.72
N PHE A 141 10.44 4.36 -1.31
CA PHE A 141 10.11 4.62 0.09
C PHE A 141 9.09 3.62 0.65
N PHE A 142 8.02 3.35 -0.06
CA PHE A 142 6.98 2.40 0.34
C PHE A 142 7.37 0.95 0.08
N TYR A 143 8.08 0.69 -1.00
CA TYR A 143 8.54 -0.63 -1.38
C TYR A 143 9.37 -1.31 -0.28
N VAL A 144 10.22 -0.57 0.41
CA VAL A 144 11.05 -1.10 1.51
C VAL A 144 10.19 -1.63 2.66
N TRP A 145 9.09 -0.96 2.99
CA TRP A 145 8.17 -1.38 4.03
C TRP A 145 7.32 -2.57 3.59
N LEU A 146 6.75 -2.52 2.39
CA LEU A 146 5.99 -3.64 1.82
C LEU A 146 6.85 -4.90 1.69
N ARG A 147 8.08 -4.77 1.20
CA ARG A 147 9.01 -5.90 1.11
C ARG A 147 9.28 -6.56 2.46
N ARG A 148 9.36 -5.78 3.54
CA ARG A 148 9.59 -6.29 4.90
C ARG A 148 8.36 -6.93 5.53
N THR A 149 7.18 -6.50 5.16
CA THR A 149 5.92 -6.93 5.76
C THR A 149 5.23 -8.05 5.00
N VAL A 150 5.23 -7.99 3.67
CA VAL A 150 4.52 -8.94 2.80
C VAL A 150 5.41 -9.58 1.72
N GLY A 151 6.72 -9.38 1.78
CA GLY A 151 7.65 -9.95 0.79
C GLY A 151 7.62 -11.46 0.72
N ASP A 152 7.41 -12.14 1.85
CA ASP A 152 7.29 -13.61 1.90
C ASP A 152 5.96 -14.10 1.32
N LEU A 153 4.90 -13.29 1.34
CA LEU A 153 3.60 -13.59 0.73
C LEU A 153 3.64 -13.40 -0.80
N TYR A 154 4.39 -12.39 -1.25
CA TYR A 154 4.48 -12.00 -2.66
C TYR A 154 5.93 -11.99 -3.16
N PRO A 155 6.66 -13.13 -3.09
CA PRO A 155 8.10 -13.15 -3.38
C PRO A 155 8.44 -12.70 -4.80
N ASP A 156 7.54 -12.90 -5.75
CA ASP A 156 7.74 -12.48 -7.14
C ASP A 156 7.72 -10.96 -7.32
N LEU A 157 6.97 -10.23 -6.50
CA LEU A 157 6.91 -8.77 -6.53
C LEU A 157 8.09 -8.12 -5.80
N PHE A 158 8.69 -8.81 -4.81
CA PHE A 158 9.69 -8.22 -3.91
C PHE A 158 11.07 -8.87 -4.03
N ARG A 159 11.45 -9.34 -5.23
CA ARG A 159 12.76 -9.98 -5.49
C ARG A 159 13.94 -9.04 -5.39
N THR A 160 13.75 -7.77 -5.68
CA THR A 160 14.79 -6.74 -5.68
C THR A 160 14.84 -5.98 -4.35
N ILE A 161 15.91 -5.24 -4.10
CA ILE A 161 16.06 -4.42 -2.89
C ILE A 161 15.20 -3.17 -2.98
N LEU A 162 15.10 -2.59 -4.17
CA LEU A 162 14.30 -1.41 -4.52
C LEU A 162 13.34 -1.76 -5.66
N VAL A 163 12.43 -0.86 -5.98
CA VAL A 163 11.54 -0.98 -7.14
C VAL A 163 12.38 -1.22 -8.40
N PRO A 164 12.04 -2.23 -9.23
CA PRO A 164 12.70 -2.41 -10.52
C PRO A 164 12.58 -1.12 -11.36
N LYS A 165 13.73 -0.67 -11.89
CA LYS A 165 13.80 0.48 -12.78
C LYS A 165 14.20 -0.07 -14.13
N ASP A 166 13.34 0.08 -15.11
CA ASP A 166 13.71 -0.23 -16.49
C ASP A 166 14.78 0.78 -16.97
N PRO A 167 15.74 0.35 -17.77
CA PRO A 167 16.62 1.28 -18.43
C PRO A 167 15.74 2.16 -19.36
N GLU A 168 15.72 3.44 -19.05
CA GLU A 168 15.14 4.47 -19.91
C GLU A 168 15.85 4.56 -21.26
#